data_c378aef80da329146a64dc29454e9dc8
#
_entry.id   c378aef80da329146a64dc29454e9dc8
#
_cell.length_a   1.000
_cell.length_b   1.000
_cell.length_c   1.000
_cell.angle_alpha   90.00
_cell.angle_beta   90.00
_cell.angle_gamma   90.00
#
_symmetry.space_group_name_H-M   'P 1'
#
loop_
_entity.id
_entity.type
_entity.pdbx_description
1 polymer ?
#
loop_
_entity_poly.entity_id
_entity_poly.type
_entity_poly.pdbx_seq_one_letter_code
_entity_poly.pdbx_strand_id
1 'polypeptide(L)'
;LIATHKKYWLPSNPLYFPIHVGAEGKDPLGLIGDNTGNNISKKNPDYCELTGLYWAWKNIKTDYIGLCHYRRYFDFLRSDDFFLEHEELNPNNTQEIEKHIQISSENLIKYFTDGYDIILPKASYLRISFSGQYKRDHELADLHLAAQTVNDLFPDYKKSIDIILKGHKIFFKNMFICNWVLFDNYMSWLFPILDEIETRKTKLQLPYYPRLYGFLSERL
;
A
#
# COMPACT_ATOMS: atom_id res chain seq x y z
N LEU A 1 -2.57 -9.89 -0.89
CA LEU A 1 -3.22 -9.36 -2.10
C LEU A 1 -2.18 -8.98 -3.15
N ILE A 2 -2.48 -9.20 -4.43
CA ILE A 2 -1.75 -8.60 -5.56
C ILE A 2 -2.66 -7.58 -6.22
N ALA A 3 -2.37 -6.28 -6.04
CA ALA A 3 -3.12 -5.23 -6.70
C ALA A 3 -2.75 -5.14 -8.19
N THR A 4 -3.71 -5.36 -9.08
CA THR A 4 -3.51 -5.21 -10.52
C THR A 4 -4.67 -4.48 -11.19
N HIS A 5 -4.36 -3.64 -12.17
CA HIS A 5 -5.35 -2.92 -13.00
C HIS A 5 -5.32 -3.35 -14.47
N LYS A 6 -4.53 -4.37 -14.78
CA LYS A 6 -4.39 -4.94 -16.13
C LYS A 6 -3.99 -6.42 -16.07
N LYS A 7 -4.18 -7.13 -17.18
CA LYS A 7 -3.67 -8.50 -17.32
C LYS A 7 -2.15 -8.51 -17.21
N TYR A 8 -1.65 -9.39 -16.37
CA TYR A 8 -0.23 -9.56 -16.15
C TYR A 8 0.07 -10.99 -15.70
N TRP A 9 1.37 -11.36 -15.66
CA TRP A 9 1.78 -12.61 -15.05
C TRP A 9 1.45 -12.59 -13.55
N LEU A 10 1.00 -13.71 -13.03
CA LEU A 10 0.64 -13.89 -11.62
C LEU A 10 1.35 -15.12 -11.06
N PRO A 11 1.83 -15.09 -9.80
CA PRO A 11 2.43 -16.24 -9.15
C PRO A 11 1.48 -17.43 -9.05
N SER A 12 2.05 -18.63 -9.10
CA SER A 12 1.31 -19.88 -8.91
C SER A 12 1.05 -20.21 -7.42
N ASN A 13 1.80 -19.59 -6.50
CA ASN A 13 1.68 -19.84 -5.07
C ASN A 13 0.31 -19.37 -4.54
N PRO A 14 -0.49 -20.26 -3.89
CA PRO A 14 -1.85 -19.98 -3.44
C PRO A 14 -1.95 -18.91 -2.34
N LEU A 15 -0.84 -18.51 -1.69
CA LEU A 15 -0.82 -17.39 -0.77
C LEU A 15 -1.02 -16.03 -1.47
N TYR A 16 -0.82 -15.97 -2.77
CA TYR A 16 -1.05 -14.77 -3.56
C TYR A 16 -2.47 -14.71 -4.08
N PHE A 17 -3.20 -13.69 -3.67
CA PHE A 17 -4.58 -13.43 -4.07
C PHE A 17 -4.65 -12.21 -4.98
N PRO A 18 -4.74 -12.38 -6.31
CA PRO A 18 -4.83 -11.25 -7.24
C PRO A 18 -6.22 -10.62 -7.20
N ILE A 19 -6.24 -9.28 -7.15
CA ILE A 19 -7.45 -8.48 -7.17
C ILE A 19 -7.37 -7.39 -8.26
N HIS A 20 -8.43 -7.27 -9.07
CA HIS A 20 -8.57 -6.20 -10.05
C HIS A 20 -8.97 -4.91 -9.33
N VAL A 21 -8.02 -3.98 -9.15
CA VAL A 21 -8.27 -2.69 -8.49
C VAL A 21 -8.79 -1.66 -9.48
N GLY A 22 -9.77 -0.86 -9.03
CA GLY A 22 -10.48 0.09 -9.89
C GLY A 22 -11.27 -0.63 -10.98
N ALA A 23 -11.88 -1.75 -10.66
CA ALA A 23 -12.65 -2.56 -11.61
C ALA A 23 -13.97 -1.92 -12.04
N GLU A 24 -14.45 -0.92 -11.28
CA GLU A 24 -15.71 -0.26 -11.59
C GLU A 24 -15.68 0.40 -12.97
N GLY A 25 -16.64 0.01 -13.83
CA GLY A 25 -16.77 0.52 -15.19
C GLY A 25 -15.67 0.07 -16.17
N LYS A 26 -14.88 -0.95 -15.83
CA LYS A 26 -13.83 -1.51 -16.69
C LYS A 26 -14.12 -2.94 -17.08
N ASP A 27 -13.48 -3.37 -18.17
CA ASP A 27 -13.57 -4.75 -18.63
C ASP A 27 -12.98 -5.72 -17.60
N PRO A 28 -13.64 -6.88 -17.37
CA PRO A 28 -13.14 -7.87 -16.42
C PRO A 28 -11.76 -8.42 -16.82
N LEU A 29 -10.89 -8.58 -15.84
CA LEU A 29 -9.58 -9.25 -16.02
C LEU A 29 -9.64 -10.76 -15.80
N GLY A 30 -10.81 -11.33 -15.47
CA GLY A 30 -10.94 -12.72 -15.02
C GLY A 30 -10.53 -12.93 -13.56
N LEU A 31 -10.44 -11.84 -12.80
CA LEU A 31 -10.10 -11.79 -11.36
C LEU A 31 -11.30 -11.25 -10.58
N ILE A 32 -11.28 -11.44 -9.27
CA ILE A 32 -12.20 -10.74 -8.39
C ILE A 32 -11.91 -9.24 -8.50
N GLY A 33 -12.97 -8.45 -8.75
CA GLY A 33 -12.88 -6.99 -8.80
C GLY A 33 -13.11 -6.37 -7.42
N ASP A 34 -12.41 -5.29 -7.14
CA ASP A 34 -12.62 -4.48 -5.95
C ASP A 34 -13.93 -3.68 -5.97
N ASN A 35 -14.75 -3.85 -7.02
CA ASN A 35 -16.08 -3.25 -7.19
C ASN A 35 -17.24 -4.12 -6.67
N THR A 36 -16.93 -5.21 -5.96
CA THR A 36 -17.93 -6.09 -5.34
C THR A 36 -18.11 -5.77 -3.86
N GLY A 37 -19.24 -6.14 -3.27
CA GLY A 37 -19.51 -5.93 -1.84
C GLY A 37 -19.34 -4.47 -1.40
N ASN A 38 -18.86 -4.27 -0.18
CA ASN A 38 -18.55 -2.94 0.33
C ASN A 38 -17.23 -2.45 -0.25
N ASN A 39 -17.26 -1.38 -1.05
CA ASN A 39 -16.12 -0.96 -1.84
C ASN A 39 -16.06 0.54 -2.11
N ILE A 40 -14.88 0.99 -2.53
CA ILE A 40 -14.59 2.34 -3.02
C ILE A 40 -13.92 2.31 -4.40
N SER A 41 -14.22 1.31 -5.23
CA SER A 41 -13.56 1.05 -6.52
C SER A 41 -13.56 2.28 -7.45
N LYS A 42 -14.64 3.08 -7.44
CA LYS A 42 -14.75 4.34 -8.21
C LYS A 42 -13.68 5.37 -7.86
N LYS A 43 -13.15 5.33 -6.63
CA LYS A 43 -12.08 6.23 -6.17
C LYS A 43 -10.67 5.79 -6.61
N ASN A 44 -10.53 4.69 -7.34
CA ASN A 44 -9.22 4.16 -7.74
C ASN A 44 -8.30 5.15 -8.48
N PRO A 45 -8.79 6.08 -9.33
CA PRO A 45 -7.91 7.08 -9.95
C PRO A 45 -7.09 7.89 -8.94
N ASP A 46 -7.61 8.09 -7.73
CA ASP A 46 -7.00 8.88 -6.67
C ASP A 46 -6.42 8.02 -5.55
N TYR A 47 -7.04 6.89 -5.24
CA TYR A 47 -6.69 5.99 -4.14
C TYR A 47 -5.76 4.84 -4.55
N CYS A 48 -5.59 4.60 -5.86
CA CYS A 48 -4.73 3.54 -6.39
C CYS A 48 -5.05 2.15 -5.77
N GLU A 49 -4.02 1.44 -5.31
CA GLU A 49 -4.10 0.13 -4.68
C GLU A 49 -4.92 0.11 -3.37
N LEU A 50 -5.12 1.27 -2.76
CA LEU A 50 -5.90 1.39 -1.53
C LEU A 50 -7.35 0.96 -1.70
N THR A 51 -7.91 1.04 -2.93
CA THR A 51 -9.27 0.52 -3.19
C THR A 51 -9.34 -0.99 -3.00
N GLY A 52 -8.28 -1.72 -3.33
CA GLY A 52 -8.15 -3.14 -3.06
C GLY A 52 -7.97 -3.46 -1.57
N LEU A 53 -7.20 -2.62 -0.83
CA LEU A 53 -7.07 -2.75 0.62
C LEU A 53 -8.40 -2.49 1.33
N TYR A 54 -9.13 -1.44 0.93
CA TYR A 54 -10.45 -1.16 1.46
C TYR A 54 -11.42 -2.31 1.24
N TRP A 55 -11.44 -2.84 0.01
CA TRP A 55 -12.27 -3.99 -0.34
C TRP A 55 -11.93 -5.21 0.54
N ALA A 56 -10.66 -5.51 0.71
CA ALA A 56 -10.22 -6.61 1.55
C ALA A 56 -10.65 -6.41 3.01
N TRP A 57 -10.43 -5.22 3.56
CA TRP A 57 -10.83 -4.87 4.92
C TRP A 57 -12.32 -5.08 5.19
N LYS A 58 -13.17 -4.77 4.20
CA LYS A 58 -14.63 -4.82 4.36
C LYS A 58 -15.26 -6.16 3.99
N ASN A 59 -14.60 -7.00 3.17
CA ASN A 59 -15.26 -8.17 2.57
C ASN A 59 -14.60 -9.51 2.90
N ILE A 60 -13.37 -9.53 3.42
CA ILE A 60 -12.70 -10.77 3.82
C ILE A 60 -12.26 -10.73 5.28
N LYS A 61 -11.95 -11.93 5.82
CA LYS A 61 -11.26 -12.09 7.11
C LYS A 61 -10.22 -13.18 6.95
N THR A 62 -9.05 -12.97 7.55
CA THR A 62 -7.93 -13.89 7.53
C THR A 62 -7.06 -13.63 8.75
N ASP A 63 -6.16 -14.54 9.11
CA ASP A 63 -5.25 -14.32 10.24
C ASP A 63 -4.13 -13.33 9.87
N TYR A 64 -3.67 -13.38 8.62
CA TYR A 64 -2.62 -12.52 8.10
C TYR A 64 -3.03 -11.95 6.74
N ILE A 65 -2.58 -10.76 6.44
CA ILE A 65 -2.81 -10.08 5.17
C ILE A 65 -1.57 -9.31 4.75
N GLY A 66 -1.36 -9.21 3.44
CA GLY A 66 -0.33 -8.35 2.88
C GLY A 66 -0.76 -7.74 1.57
N LEU A 67 -0.05 -6.70 1.17
CA LEU A 67 -0.18 -6.06 -0.14
C LEU A 67 1.13 -6.14 -0.90
N CYS A 68 1.05 -6.58 -2.13
CA CYS A 68 2.05 -6.40 -3.17
C CYS A 68 1.39 -5.94 -4.47
N HIS A 69 2.19 -5.63 -5.47
CA HIS A 69 1.72 -5.16 -6.76
C HIS A 69 2.03 -6.19 -7.84
N TYR A 70 1.30 -6.16 -8.94
CA TYR A 70 1.49 -7.07 -10.07
C TYR A 70 2.92 -7.06 -10.68
N ARG A 71 3.77 -6.11 -10.29
CA ARG A 71 5.17 -6.01 -10.72
C ARG A 71 6.15 -5.96 -9.56
N ARG A 72 5.70 -6.07 -8.30
CA ARG A 72 6.54 -5.91 -7.12
C ARG A 72 6.11 -6.90 -6.06
N TYR A 73 7.04 -7.72 -5.63
CA TYR A 73 6.81 -8.79 -4.67
C TYR A 73 7.88 -8.77 -3.60
N PHE A 74 7.62 -9.38 -2.45
CA PHE A 74 8.65 -9.62 -1.44
C PHE A 74 9.58 -10.74 -1.91
N ASP A 75 10.89 -10.55 -1.77
CA ASP A 75 11.90 -11.56 -2.06
C ASP A 75 12.19 -12.36 -0.78
N PHE A 76 11.70 -13.59 -0.72
CA PHE A 76 11.90 -14.47 0.42
C PHE A 76 13.13 -15.37 0.28
N LEU A 77 13.82 -15.33 -0.85
CA LEU A 77 15.03 -16.13 -1.07
C LEU A 77 16.28 -15.45 -0.52
N ARG A 78 16.32 -14.11 -0.52
CA ARG A 78 17.45 -13.32 -0.03
C ARG A 78 17.21 -12.89 1.41
N SER A 79 18.12 -13.26 2.31
CA SER A 79 18.02 -12.94 3.74
C SER A 79 18.11 -11.45 4.08
N ASP A 80 18.71 -10.64 3.17
CA ASP A 80 18.97 -9.22 3.41
C ASP A 80 18.03 -8.27 2.66
N ASP A 81 17.30 -8.76 1.64
CA ASP A 81 16.41 -7.99 0.79
C ASP A 81 15.03 -8.66 0.73
N PHE A 82 14.12 -8.23 1.61
CA PHE A 82 12.73 -8.71 1.62
C PHE A 82 11.86 -8.15 0.49
N PHE A 83 12.45 -7.46 -0.46
CA PHE A 83 11.74 -6.79 -1.51
C PHE A 83 12.40 -7.02 -2.87
N LEU A 84 11.64 -7.58 -3.79
CA LEU A 84 12.02 -7.75 -5.19
C LEU A 84 11.21 -6.77 -6.05
N GLU A 85 11.88 -5.72 -6.56
CA GLU A 85 11.27 -4.79 -7.48
C GLU A 85 11.51 -5.25 -8.92
N HIS A 86 10.43 -5.49 -9.66
CA HIS A 86 10.48 -5.80 -11.08
C HIS A 86 9.87 -4.65 -11.87
N GLU A 87 10.67 -3.67 -12.24
CA GLU A 87 10.23 -2.60 -13.13
C GLU A 87 9.97 -3.11 -14.55
N GLU A 88 10.68 -4.17 -14.95
CA GLU A 88 10.55 -4.85 -16.24
C GLU A 88 10.46 -6.36 -16.02
N LEU A 89 9.27 -6.84 -15.66
CA LEU A 89 8.99 -8.27 -15.79
C LEU A 89 9.01 -8.62 -17.28
N ASN A 90 10.13 -9.10 -17.73
CA ASN A 90 10.20 -9.81 -19.01
C ASN A 90 9.45 -11.14 -18.82
N PRO A 91 8.47 -11.47 -19.66
CA PRO A 91 7.79 -12.77 -19.62
C PRO A 91 8.75 -13.96 -19.59
N ASN A 92 9.98 -13.78 -20.09
CA ASN A 92 11.01 -14.83 -20.14
C ASN A 92 11.71 -15.06 -18.78
N ASN A 93 11.50 -14.19 -17.76
CA ASN A 93 12.13 -14.32 -16.44
C ASN A 93 11.16 -14.76 -15.34
N THR A 94 9.93 -15.12 -15.66
CA THR A 94 8.88 -15.45 -14.68
C THR A 94 9.25 -16.63 -13.78
N GLN A 95 9.97 -17.63 -14.32
CA GLN A 95 10.41 -18.79 -13.52
C GLN A 95 11.46 -18.41 -12.45
N GLU A 96 12.34 -17.48 -12.74
CA GLU A 96 13.31 -16.99 -11.77
C GLU A 96 12.63 -16.20 -10.67
N ILE A 97 11.73 -15.30 -11.05
CA ILE A 97 10.92 -14.52 -10.13
C ILE A 97 10.09 -15.43 -9.22
N GLU A 98 9.47 -16.47 -9.78
CA GLU A 98 8.69 -17.44 -9.02
C GLU A 98 9.48 -18.06 -7.87
N LYS A 99 10.78 -18.33 -8.06
CA LYS A 99 11.65 -18.87 -7.01
C LYS A 99 11.87 -17.87 -5.86
N HIS A 100 12.05 -16.60 -6.19
CA HIS A 100 12.32 -15.55 -5.21
C HIS A 100 11.14 -15.20 -4.33
N ILE A 101 9.92 -15.37 -4.85
CA ILE A 101 8.68 -15.02 -4.15
C ILE A 101 7.99 -16.21 -3.50
N GLN A 102 8.54 -17.44 -3.63
CA GLN A 102 7.97 -18.62 -3.01
C GLN A 102 8.16 -18.58 -1.50
N ILE A 103 7.06 -18.76 -0.78
CA ILE A 103 7.04 -18.93 0.67
C ILE A 103 5.90 -19.88 1.04
N SER A 104 6.13 -20.75 2.03
CA SER A 104 5.07 -21.55 2.63
C SER A 104 4.35 -20.76 3.74
N SER A 105 3.11 -21.15 4.04
CA SER A 105 2.37 -20.56 5.16
C SER A 105 3.14 -20.67 6.48
N GLU A 106 3.79 -21.82 6.73
CA GLU A 106 4.58 -22.05 7.94
C GLU A 106 5.76 -21.09 8.04
N ASN A 107 6.52 -20.92 6.95
CA ASN A 107 7.64 -19.99 6.91
C ASN A 107 7.20 -18.54 7.05
N LEU A 108 6.06 -18.17 6.47
CA LEU A 108 5.50 -16.83 6.63
C LEU A 108 5.07 -16.59 8.09
N ILE A 109 4.35 -17.54 8.71
CA ILE A 109 3.89 -17.42 10.09
C ILE A 109 5.07 -17.36 11.06
N LYS A 110 6.18 -18.03 10.73
CA LYS A 110 7.38 -18.05 11.57
C LYS A 110 7.91 -16.63 11.86
N TYR A 111 7.87 -15.70 10.90
CA TYR A 111 8.27 -14.31 11.18
C TYR A 111 7.48 -13.72 12.35
N PHE A 112 6.18 -13.97 12.40
CA PHE A 112 5.30 -13.43 13.44
C PHE A 112 5.46 -14.17 14.78
N THR A 113 5.73 -15.48 14.76
CA THR A 113 6.04 -16.24 15.99
C THR A 113 7.42 -15.91 16.54
N ASP A 114 8.35 -15.48 15.68
CA ASP A 114 9.68 -15.00 16.08
C ASP A 114 9.64 -13.56 16.63
N GLY A 115 8.46 -12.93 16.70
CA GLY A 115 8.23 -11.64 17.36
C GLY A 115 8.17 -10.42 16.45
N TYR A 116 8.08 -10.60 15.14
CA TYR A 116 7.84 -9.49 14.21
C TYR A 116 6.33 -9.25 14.08
N ASP A 117 5.92 -7.97 14.12
CA ASP A 117 4.51 -7.59 13.95
C ASP A 117 4.16 -7.30 12.50
N ILE A 118 5.15 -6.88 11.69
CA ILE A 118 4.97 -6.47 10.31
C ILE A 118 6.24 -6.75 9.48
N ILE A 119 6.04 -7.16 8.24
CA ILE A 119 7.07 -7.25 7.21
C ILE A 119 6.88 -6.08 6.26
N LEU A 120 7.92 -5.28 6.06
CA LEU A 120 7.94 -4.12 5.17
C LEU A 120 8.99 -4.30 4.07
N PRO A 121 8.86 -3.59 2.93
CA PRO A 121 9.94 -3.47 1.97
C PRO A 121 11.20 -2.89 2.63
N LYS A 122 12.36 -3.12 2.04
CA LYS A 122 13.59 -2.47 2.47
C LYS A 122 13.43 -0.95 2.47
N ALA A 123 13.80 -0.33 3.58
CA ALA A 123 13.74 1.13 3.71
C ALA A 123 14.66 1.82 2.69
N SER A 124 14.15 2.87 2.07
CA SER A 124 14.95 3.80 1.28
C SER A 124 15.44 4.95 2.15
N TYR A 125 16.72 5.34 1.96
CA TYR A 125 17.30 6.48 2.65
C TYR A 125 17.46 7.64 1.69
N LEU A 126 16.77 8.73 1.99
CA LEU A 126 16.71 9.93 1.15
C LEU A 126 17.91 10.84 1.42
N ARG A 127 18.45 11.48 0.37
CA ARG A 127 19.49 12.51 0.50
C ARG A 127 18.98 13.84 1.08
N ILE A 128 17.69 14.10 0.93
CA ILE A 128 16.98 15.27 1.44
C ILE A 128 15.90 14.81 2.42
N SER A 129 15.34 15.72 3.19
CA SER A 129 14.26 15.37 4.11
C SER A 129 13.07 14.77 3.35
N PHE A 130 12.25 14.02 4.06
CA PHE A 130 11.03 13.42 3.55
C PHE A 130 10.09 14.47 2.91
N SER A 131 9.86 15.60 3.58
CA SER A 131 9.07 16.72 3.02
C SER A 131 9.74 17.32 1.78
N GLY A 132 11.07 17.41 1.76
CA GLY A 132 11.83 17.89 0.60
C GLY A 132 11.71 16.97 -0.61
N GLN A 133 11.72 15.65 -0.39
CA GLN A 133 11.47 14.68 -1.46
C GLN A 133 10.04 14.78 -1.99
N TYR A 134 9.04 14.90 -1.10
CA TYR A 134 7.65 15.06 -1.52
C TYR A 134 7.46 16.33 -2.36
N LYS A 135 8.02 17.46 -1.92
CA LYS A 135 7.95 18.74 -2.63
C LYS A 135 8.54 18.68 -4.05
N ARG A 136 9.52 17.82 -4.30
CA ARG A 136 10.12 17.69 -5.63
C ARG A 136 9.15 17.11 -6.65
N ASP A 137 8.33 16.15 -6.21
CA ASP A 137 7.51 15.33 -7.10
C ASP A 137 5.99 15.66 -6.98
N HIS A 138 5.59 16.37 -5.90
CA HIS A 138 4.19 16.64 -5.53
C HIS A 138 4.02 18.01 -4.87
N GLU A 139 2.76 18.40 -4.64
CA GLU A 139 2.42 19.65 -3.94
C GLU A 139 2.62 19.51 -2.42
N LEU A 140 3.55 20.25 -1.87
CA LEU A 140 3.88 20.22 -0.44
C LEU A 140 2.67 20.58 0.45
N ALA A 141 1.77 21.42 -0.04
CA ALA A 141 0.54 21.80 0.67
C ALA A 141 -0.35 20.58 0.98
N ASP A 142 -0.39 19.57 0.11
CA ASP A 142 -1.15 18.34 0.34
C ASP A 142 -0.55 17.52 1.50
N LEU A 143 0.78 17.45 1.58
CA LEU A 143 1.46 16.76 2.69
C LEU A 143 1.24 17.50 4.01
N HIS A 144 1.27 18.84 4.00
CA HIS A 144 0.97 19.63 5.21
C HIS A 144 -0.47 19.48 5.65
N LEU A 145 -1.42 19.45 4.69
CA LEU A 145 -2.82 19.18 4.98
C LEU A 145 -3.01 17.80 5.61
N ALA A 146 -2.32 16.76 5.08
CA ALA A 146 -2.34 15.43 5.65
C ALA A 146 -1.80 15.41 7.08
N ALA A 147 -0.64 16.03 7.32
CA ALA A 147 -0.05 16.14 8.66
C ALA A 147 -0.97 16.87 9.65
N GLN A 148 -1.59 17.97 9.22
CA GLN A 148 -2.58 18.68 10.03
C GLN A 148 -3.80 17.82 10.33
N THR A 149 -4.30 17.10 9.33
CA THR A 149 -5.45 16.19 9.51
C THR A 149 -5.14 15.08 10.52
N VAL A 150 -3.94 14.50 10.46
CA VAL A 150 -3.50 13.53 11.48
C VAL A 150 -3.48 14.17 12.87
N ASN A 151 -2.91 15.36 13.00
CA ASN A 151 -2.84 16.05 14.29
C ASN A 151 -4.23 16.37 14.88
N ASP A 152 -5.19 16.69 14.02
CA ASP A 152 -6.55 17.03 14.44
C ASP A 152 -7.37 15.79 14.84
N LEU A 153 -7.26 14.71 14.09
CA LEU A 153 -8.01 13.47 14.34
C LEU A 153 -7.32 12.54 15.35
N PHE A 154 -6.00 12.54 15.37
CA PHE A 154 -5.17 11.63 16.16
C PHE A 154 -3.99 12.39 16.81
N PRO A 155 -4.23 13.26 17.79
CA PRO A 155 -3.21 14.15 18.36
C PRO A 155 -2.01 13.43 18.96
N ASP A 156 -2.16 12.18 19.39
CA ASP A 156 -1.08 11.34 19.90
C ASP A 156 0.01 11.06 18.86
N TYR A 157 -0.33 11.12 17.57
CA TYR A 157 0.61 10.92 16.47
C TYR A 157 1.37 12.18 16.06
N LYS A 158 1.06 13.35 16.62
CA LYS A 158 1.69 14.64 16.26
C LYS A 158 3.23 14.57 16.27
N LYS A 159 3.79 14.03 17.35
CA LYS A 159 5.25 13.90 17.49
C LYS A 159 5.84 12.97 16.41
N SER A 160 5.15 11.89 16.10
CA SER A 160 5.58 10.90 15.08
C SER A 160 5.57 11.52 13.68
N ILE A 161 4.52 12.25 13.32
CA ILE A 161 4.42 12.97 12.05
C ILE A 161 5.53 14.01 11.93
N ASP A 162 5.80 14.80 12.96
CA ASP A 162 6.88 15.81 12.96
C ASP A 162 8.26 15.17 12.74
N ILE A 163 8.51 13.99 13.33
CA ILE A 163 9.76 13.24 13.15
C ILE A 163 9.86 12.71 11.70
N ILE A 164 8.78 12.12 11.17
CA ILE A 164 8.76 11.56 9.83
C ILE A 164 9.01 12.65 8.78
N LEU A 165 8.31 13.78 8.85
CA LEU A 165 8.44 14.87 7.88
C LEU A 165 9.85 15.45 7.79
N LYS A 166 10.61 15.42 8.88
CA LYS A 166 12.01 15.87 8.96
C LYS A 166 13.01 14.74 8.70
N GLY A 167 12.56 13.50 8.74
CA GLY A 167 13.39 12.31 8.59
C GLY A 167 13.89 12.11 7.16
N HIS A 168 14.70 11.08 7.00
CA HIS A 168 15.32 10.69 5.72
C HIS A 168 15.04 9.24 5.36
N LYS A 169 14.26 8.50 6.16
CA LYS A 169 13.91 7.09 5.96
C LYS A 169 12.47 6.97 5.48
N ILE A 170 12.24 6.19 4.44
CA ILE A 170 10.90 5.94 3.89
C ILE A 170 10.73 4.48 3.44
N PHE A 171 9.51 3.97 3.55
CA PHE A 171 9.07 2.71 2.97
C PHE A 171 8.09 3.01 1.84
N PHE A 172 8.54 2.86 0.60
CA PHE A 172 7.74 3.15 -0.57
C PHE A 172 6.76 2.01 -0.89
N LYS A 173 5.70 2.36 -1.67
CA LYS A 173 4.83 1.44 -2.43
C LYS A 173 3.70 0.79 -1.64
N ASN A 174 3.42 1.25 -0.44
CA ASN A 174 2.32 0.72 0.41
C ASN A 174 2.38 -0.81 0.62
N MET A 175 3.55 -1.45 0.45
CA MET A 175 3.70 -2.89 0.62
C MET A 175 3.93 -3.26 2.09
N PHE A 176 3.24 -4.26 2.56
CA PHE A 176 3.41 -4.82 3.89
C PHE A 176 2.84 -6.24 3.97
N ILE A 177 3.19 -6.99 5.04
CA ILE A 177 2.49 -8.18 5.49
C ILE A 177 2.38 -8.09 7.01
N CYS A 178 1.18 -8.27 7.57
CA CYS A 178 0.95 -8.21 9.01
C CYS A 178 -0.23 -9.10 9.42
N ASN A 179 -0.45 -9.27 10.73
CA ASN A 179 -1.64 -9.93 11.24
C ASN A 179 -2.89 -9.05 11.02
N TRP A 180 -4.06 -9.69 11.09
CA TRP A 180 -5.33 -9.01 10.84
C TRP A 180 -5.63 -7.88 11.85
N VAL A 181 -5.24 -8.04 13.11
CA VAL A 181 -5.49 -7.03 14.14
C VAL A 181 -4.75 -5.73 13.81
N LEU A 182 -3.47 -5.83 13.43
CA LEU A 182 -2.67 -4.67 13.01
C LEU A 182 -3.23 -4.05 11.72
N PHE A 183 -3.65 -4.89 10.78
CA PHE A 183 -4.28 -4.42 9.54
C PHE A 183 -5.57 -3.66 9.80
N ASP A 184 -6.48 -4.20 10.61
CA ASP A 184 -7.76 -3.55 10.97
C ASP A 184 -7.53 -2.20 11.66
N ASN A 185 -6.58 -2.16 12.61
CA ASN A 185 -6.18 -0.92 13.27
C ASN A 185 -5.62 0.11 12.28
N TYR A 186 -4.75 -0.33 11.35
CA TYR A 186 -4.17 0.54 10.33
C TYR A 186 -5.24 1.08 9.38
N MET A 187 -6.15 0.25 8.89
CA MET A 187 -7.24 0.70 8.01
C MET A 187 -8.21 1.65 8.73
N SER A 188 -8.52 1.35 10.01
CA SER A 188 -9.38 2.19 10.86
C SER A 188 -8.76 3.55 11.19
N TRP A 189 -7.44 3.65 11.12
CA TRP A 189 -6.69 4.90 11.27
C TRP A 189 -6.55 5.63 9.93
N LEU A 190 -6.14 4.92 8.86
CA LEU A 190 -5.80 5.52 7.57
C LEU A 190 -7.02 6.11 6.84
N PHE A 191 -8.12 5.34 6.69
CA PHE A 191 -9.23 5.77 5.86
C PHE A 191 -9.96 7.00 6.40
N PRO A 192 -10.22 7.18 7.70
CA PRO A 192 -10.77 8.44 8.22
C PRO A 192 -9.89 9.65 7.92
N ILE A 193 -8.56 9.51 7.93
CA ILE A 193 -7.62 10.58 7.58
C ILE A 193 -7.78 10.95 6.10
N LEU A 194 -7.79 9.95 5.20
CA LEU A 194 -7.92 10.19 3.76
C LEU A 194 -9.29 10.81 3.41
N ASP A 195 -10.36 10.36 4.02
CA ASP A 195 -11.71 10.91 3.82
C ASP A 195 -11.81 12.37 4.32
N GLU A 196 -11.17 12.69 5.45
CA GLU A 196 -11.13 14.06 5.95
C GLU A 196 -10.27 14.98 5.07
N ILE A 197 -9.13 14.49 4.56
CA ILE A 197 -8.31 15.22 3.58
C ILE A 197 -9.14 15.53 2.32
N GLU A 198 -9.87 14.55 1.78
CA GLU A 198 -10.75 14.72 0.62
C GLU A 198 -11.82 15.80 0.89
N THR A 199 -12.43 15.75 2.08
CA THR A 199 -13.43 16.74 2.53
C THR A 199 -12.83 18.13 2.62
N ARG A 200 -11.66 18.29 3.24
CA ARG A 200 -10.96 19.58 3.37
C ARG A 200 -10.55 20.14 2.03
N LYS A 201 -9.99 19.30 1.15
CA LYS A 201 -9.62 19.73 -0.22
C LYS A 201 -10.81 20.24 -0.99
N THR A 202 -11.96 19.57 -0.91
CA THR A 202 -13.19 19.99 -1.56
C THR A 202 -13.69 21.33 -1.02
N LYS A 203 -13.73 21.49 0.31
CA LYS A 203 -14.18 22.75 0.95
C LYS A 203 -13.27 23.94 0.62
N LEU A 204 -11.96 23.69 0.55
CA LEU A 204 -10.95 24.73 0.27
C LEU A 204 -10.73 24.95 -1.24
N GLN A 205 -11.44 24.21 -2.09
CA GLN A 205 -11.29 24.26 -3.56
C GLN A 205 -9.84 24.12 -4.03
N LEU A 206 -9.06 23.24 -3.35
CA LEU A 206 -7.67 23.01 -3.68
C LEU A 206 -7.53 22.25 -5.01
N PRO A 207 -6.41 22.43 -5.73
CA PRO A 207 -6.18 21.77 -7.01
C PRO A 207 -6.33 20.24 -6.91
N TYR A 208 -6.89 19.65 -7.95
CA TYR A 208 -6.98 18.21 -8.11
C TYR A 208 -5.67 17.66 -8.69
N TYR A 209 -5.18 16.58 -8.09
CA TYR A 209 -4.06 15.80 -8.60
C TYR A 209 -4.43 14.32 -8.57
N PRO A 210 -4.28 13.59 -9.69
CA PRO A 210 -4.56 12.16 -9.71
C PRO A 210 -3.58 11.40 -8.81
N ARG A 211 -4.06 10.27 -8.24
CA ARG A 211 -3.28 9.39 -7.37
C ARG A 211 -2.85 9.99 -6.02
N LEU A 212 -3.40 11.13 -5.64
CA LEU A 212 -3.00 11.88 -4.44
C LEU A 212 -3.03 11.01 -3.19
N TYR A 213 -4.14 10.31 -2.94
CA TYR A 213 -4.32 9.54 -1.71
C TYR A 213 -3.42 8.29 -1.67
N GLY A 214 -3.14 7.69 -2.84
CA GLY A 214 -2.12 6.66 -2.95
C GLY A 214 -0.73 7.17 -2.56
N PHE A 215 -0.36 8.39 -2.96
CA PHE A 215 0.92 8.99 -2.57
C PHE A 215 0.95 9.44 -1.11
N LEU A 216 -0.14 9.98 -0.57
CA LEU A 216 -0.22 10.38 0.83
C LEU A 216 -0.15 9.17 1.77
N SER A 217 -0.79 8.05 1.43
CA SER A 217 -0.76 6.84 2.25
C SER A 217 0.63 6.23 2.38
N GLU A 218 1.50 6.38 1.38
CA GLU A 218 2.92 5.99 1.51
C GLU A 218 3.70 6.87 2.50
N ARG A 219 3.11 7.98 2.93
CA ARG A 219 3.73 9.00 3.80
C ARG A 219 3.14 9.03 5.20
N LEU A 220 2.04 8.36 5.38
CA LEU A 220 1.34 8.19 6.64
C LEU A 220 1.69 6.84 7.28
#